data_fbffc4e8e5796d5f79cfdc487668bd04
#
_entry.id   fbffc4e8e5796d5f79cfdc487668bd04
#
_cell.length_a   1.000
_cell.length_b   1.000
_cell.length_c   1.000
_cell.angle_alpha   90.00
_cell.angle_beta   90.00
_cell.angle_gamma   90.00
#
_symmetry.space_group_name_H-M   'P 1'
#
loop_
_entity.id
_entity.type
_entity.pdbx_description
1 polymer ?
#
loop_
_entity_poly.entity_id
_entity_poly.type
_entity_poly.pdbx_seq_one_letter_code
_entity_poly.pdbx_strand_id
1 'polypeptide(L)'
;MLIYLAGPEVFLADAAAVVDTKRAVCARHGLTGVFATDLPMPADGLPEWHRLYRANEAQMRSCAALIANLTPFRGPSADPGTVYELGFMRGLGRPVFGYSNVAARFGSRTLAELGRSAWRRADGAWEDSAGMAVEDFDLHDNLMLDGGIRAAGGVFETAAVPEAARWHDLAAFARCVAAAARRLRNQPASASSA
;
A
#
# COMPACT_ATOMS: atom_id res chain seq x y z
N MET A 1 12.68 -12.85 -7.62
CA MET A 1 11.84 -12.92 -6.39
C MET A 1 10.52 -12.28 -6.65
N LEU A 2 9.41 -12.92 -6.18
CA LEU A 2 8.06 -12.41 -6.32
C LEU A 2 7.79 -11.28 -5.31
N ILE A 3 7.18 -10.19 -5.76
CA ILE A 3 6.74 -9.03 -4.97
C ILE A 3 5.25 -8.82 -5.21
N TYR A 4 4.47 -8.84 -4.15
CA TYR A 4 3.04 -8.51 -4.25
C TYR A 4 2.85 -7.00 -4.39
N LEU A 5 2.11 -6.59 -5.41
CA LEU A 5 1.82 -5.19 -5.72
C LEU A 5 0.36 -4.90 -5.35
N ALA A 6 0.18 -4.33 -4.16
CA ALA A 6 -1.12 -3.95 -3.62
C ALA A 6 -1.50 -2.53 -4.04
N GLY A 7 -2.76 -2.30 -4.34
CA GLY A 7 -3.23 -0.94 -4.64
C GLY A 7 -4.59 -0.88 -5.32
N PRO A 8 -5.24 0.30 -5.29
CA PRO A 8 -6.55 0.52 -5.88
C PRO A 8 -6.55 0.57 -7.41
N GLU A 9 -5.40 0.41 -8.07
CA GLU A 9 -5.29 0.41 -9.54
C GLU A 9 -6.14 -0.67 -10.19
N VAL A 10 -6.49 -1.72 -9.47
CA VAL A 10 -7.42 -2.77 -9.94
C VAL A 10 -8.79 -2.22 -10.33
N PHE A 11 -9.15 -1.03 -9.85
CA PHE A 11 -10.40 -0.34 -10.16
C PHE A 11 -10.31 0.62 -11.37
N LEU A 12 -9.12 0.80 -11.95
CA LEU A 12 -8.95 1.66 -13.13
C LEU A 12 -9.48 0.96 -14.40
N ALA A 13 -10.01 1.74 -15.31
CA ALA A 13 -10.44 1.22 -16.62
C ALA A 13 -9.27 0.66 -17.45
N ASP A 14 -8.08 1.22 -17.26
CA ASP A 14 -6.83 0.82 -17.90
C ASP A 14 -5.87 0.06 -16.95
N ALA A 15 -6.42 -0.59 -15.93
CA ALA A 15 -5.65 -1.34 -14.92
C ALA A 15 -4.56 -2.22 -15.52
N ALA A 16 -4.85 -2.94 -16.61
CA ALA A 16 -3.88 -3.82 -17.27
C ALA A 16 -2.62 -3.07 -17.73
N ALA A 17 -2.77 -1.89 -18.34
CA ALA A 17 -1.65 -1.09 -18.83
C ALA A 17 -0.78 -0.56 -17.65
N VAL A 18 -1.42 -0.14 -16.56
CA VAL A 18 -0.72 0.30 -15.34
C VAL A 18 0.04 -0.85 -14.71
N VAL A 19 -0.58 -2.03 -14.60
CA VAL A 19 0.04 -3.26 -14.09
C VAL A 19 1.27 -3.64 -14.90
N ASP A 20 1.18 -3.65 -16.23
CA ASP A 20 2.30 -4.00 -17.11
C ASP A 20 3.47 -3.01 -16.96
N THR A 21 3.16 -1.71 -16.82
CA THR A 21 4.19 -0.70 -16.58
C THR A 21 4.87 -0.91 -15.22
N LYS A 22 4.14 -1.23 -14.16
CA LYS A 22 4.69 -1.57 -12.84
C LYS A 22 5.55 -2.83 -12.89
N ARG A 23 5.13 -3.87 -13.61
CA ARG A 23 5.93 -5.09 -13.81
C ARG A 23 7.25 -4.79 -14.51
N ALA A 24 7.23 -3.93 -15.53
CA ALA A 24 8.45 -3.50 -16.22
C ALA A 24 9.41 -2.76 -15.28
N VAL A 25 8.89 -1.93 -14.36
CA VAL A 25 9.71 -1.30 -13.31
C VAL A 25 10.34 -2.36 -12.40
N CYS A 26 9.57 -3.32 -11.90
CA CYS A 26 10.09 -4.41 -11.06
C CYS A 26 11.17 -5.22 -11.78
N ALA A 27 10.94 -5.59 -13.04
CA ALA A 27 11.87 -6.40 -13.83
C ALA A 27 13.25 -5.74 -13.99
N ARG A 28 13.31 -4.41 -14.16
CA ARG A 28 14.59 -3.66 -14.20
C ARG A 28 15.44 -3.80 -12.93
N HIS A 29 14.82 -4.20 -11.82
CA HIS A 29 15.48 -4.43 -10.54
C HIS A 29 15.65 -5.94 -10.18
N GLY A 30 15.36 -6.85 -11.13
CA GLY A 30 15.43 -8.29 -10.93
C GLY A 30 14.30 -8.86 -10.05
N LEU A 31 13.17 -8.14 -9.98
CA LEU A 31 11.98 -8.55 -9.23
C LEU A 31 10.83 -8.86 -10.19
N THR A 32 9.93 -9.75 -9.77
CA THR A 32 8.72 -10.08 -10.52
C THR A 32 7.51 -9.54 -9.77
N GLY A 33 6.86 -8.54 -10.32
CA GLY A 33 5.63 -7.95 -9.77
C GLY A 33 4.44 -8.88 -9.99
N VAL A 34 3.69 -9.12 -8.92
CA VAL A 34 2.52 -10.01 -8.89
C VAL A 34 1.32 -9.21 -8.39
N PHE A 35 0.19 -9.32 -9.08
CA PHE A 35 -1.05 -8.61 -8.77
C PHE A 35 -2.16 -9.58 -8.37
N ALA A 36 -3.16 -9.08 -7.65
CA ALA A 36 -4.34 -9.81 -7.19
C ALA A 36 -5.06 -10.60 -8.31
N THR A 37 -4.96 -10.14 -9.55
CA THR A 37 -5.64 -10.72 -10.72
C THR A 37 -4.83 -11.80 -11.46
N ASP A 38 -3.64 -12.13 -10.98
CA ASP A 38 -2.71 -13.02 -11.73
C ASP A 38 -2.98 -14.51 -11.56
N LEU A 39 -3.66 -14.89 -10.50
CA LEU A 39 -4.03 -16.28 -10.30
C LEU A 39 -5.42 -16.59 -10.89
N PRO A 40 -5.57 -17.74 -11.55
CA PRO A 40 -6.90 -18.21 -11.93
C PRO A 40 -7.74 -18.44 -10.67
N MET A 41 -8.97 -17.98 -10.70
CA MET A 41 -9.91 -18.22 -9.61
C MET A 41 -10.23 -19.72 -9.51
N PRO A 42 -10.15 -20.33 -8.31
CA PRO A 42 -10.57 -21.72 -8.12
C PRO A 42 -12.02 -21.92 -8.56
N ALA A 43 -12.29 -22.99 -9.30
CA ALA A 43 -13.66 -23.37 -9.70
C ALA A 43 -14.28 -24.30 -8.65
N ASP A 44 -14.52 -23.79 -7.42
CA ASP A 44 -14.93 -24.58 -6.25
C ASP A 44 -16.39 -24.32 -5.81
N GLY A 45 -17.19 -23.63 -6.66
CA GLY A 45 -18.58 -23.35 -6.38
C GLY A 45 -18.86 -22.27 -5.31
N LEU A 46 -17.81 -21.70 -4.70
CA LEU A 46 -17.95 -20.61 -3.74
C LEU A 46 -18.29 -19.29 -4.44
N PRO A 47 -18.88 -18.31 -3.74
CA PRO A 47 -19.11 -16.98 -4.25
C PRO A 47 -17.82 -16.36 -4.79
N GLU A 48 -17.92 -15.56 -5.85
CA GLU A 48 -16.75 -14.97 -6.53
C GLU A 48 -15.84 -14.20 -5.59
N TRP A 49 -16.38 -13.35 -4.72
CA TRP A 49 -15.60 -12.59 -3.76
C TRP A 49 -14.76 -13.47 -2.82
N HIS A 50 -15.29 -14.63 -2.43
CA HIS A 50 -14.58 -15.57 -1.54
C HIS A 50 -13.43 -16.26 -2.29
N ARG A 51 -13.64 -16.61 -3.54
CA ARG A 51 -12.60 -17.19 -4.40
C ARG A 51 -11.47 -16.20 -4.66
N LEU A 52 -11.82 -14.93 -4.95
CA LEU A 52 -10.85 -13.83 -5.09
C LEU A 52 -10.03 -13.63 -3.81
N TYR A 53 -10.69 -13.55 -2.66
CA TYR A 53 -10.03 -13.40 -1.36
C TYR A 53 -9.00 -14.51 -1.12
N ARG A 54 -9.40 -15.79 -1.33
CA ARG A 54 -8.50 -16.94 -1.14
C ARG A 54 -7.32 -16.93 -2.13
N ALA A 55 -7.57 -16.58 -3.38
CA ALA A 55 -6.52 -16.47 -4.39
C ALA A 55 -5.50 -15.39 -4.01
N ASN A 56 -5.97 -14.22 -3.57
CA ASN A 56 -5.10 -13.12 -3.14
C ASN A 56 -4.24 -13.49 -1.93
N GLU A 57 -4.83 -14.14 -0.90
CA GLU A 57 -4.03 -14.61 0.23
C GLU A 57 -2.99 -15.66 -0.17
N ALA A 58 -3.35 -16.62 -1.00
CA ALA A 58 -2.42 -17.64 -1.48
C ALA A 58 -1.26 -17.00 -2.25
N GLN A 59 -1.56 -16.01 -3.07
CA GLN A 59 -0.57 -15.28 -3.85
C GLN A 59 0.35 -14.44 -2.95
N MET A 60 -0.18 -13.71 -1.97
CA MET A 60 0.61 -12.97 -0.98
C MET A 60 1.59 -13.90 -0.24
N ARG A 61 1.14 -15.09 0.18
CA ARG A 61 2.00 -16.08 0.86
C ARG A 61 3.19 -16.52 0.01
N SER A 62 3.05 -16.53 -1.32
CA SER A 62 4.13 -16.89 -2.25
C SER A 62 5.15 -15.75 -2.47
N CYS A 63 4.82 -14.52 -2.07
CA CYS A 63 5.64 -13.36 -2.30
C CYS A 63 6.66 -13.11 -1.18
N ALA A 64 7.85 -12.64 -1.55
CA ALA A 64 8.92 -12.33 -0.61
C ALA A 64 8.72 -10.98 0.10
N ALA A 65 7.96 -10.06 -0.49
CA ALA A 65 7.67 -8.75 0.05
C ALA A 65 6.40 -8.17 -0.59
N LEU A 66 5.95 -7.02 -0.08
CA LEU A 66 4.82 -6.26 -0.63
C LEU A 66 5.22 -4.81 -0.87
N ILE A 67 4.73 -4.23 -1.97
CA ILE A 67 4.73 -2.78 -2.22
C ILE A 67 3.29 -2.31 -2.37
N ALA A 68 2.85 -1.42 -1.46
CA ALA A 68 1.49 -0.90 -1.41
C ALA A 68 1.39 0.51 -2.01
N ASN A 69 0.42 0.72 -2.89
CA ASN A 69 -0.03 2.05 -3.25
C ASN A 69 -0.99 2.58 -2.18
N LEU A 70 -0.49 3.45 -1.32
CA LEU A 70 -1.22 4.09 -0.23
C LEU A 70 -1.66 5.52 -0.60
N THR A 71 -1.77 5.81 -1.89
CA THR A 71 -2.39 7.06 -2.37
C THR A 71 -3.83 7.12 -1.87
N PRO A 72 -4.27 8.22 -1.27
CA PRO A 72 -5.63 8.37 -0.72
C PRO A 72 -6.70 7.95 -1.73
N PHE A 73 -7.62 7.09 -1.29
CA PHE A 73 -8.65 6.48 -2.12
C PHE A 73 -10.03 6.59 -1.46
N ARG A 74 -10.94 7.32 -2.10
CA ARG A 74 -12.32 7.55 -1.61
C ARG A 74 -12.39 8.12 -0.18
N GLY A 75 -11.39 8.92 0.19
CA GLY A 75 -11.27 9.53 1.51
C GLY A 75 -9.82 9.94 1.80
N PRO A 76 -9.50 10.35 3.03
CA PRO A 76 -8.18 10.87 3.38
C PRO A 76 -7.09 9.80 3.51
N SER A 77 -7.45 8.50 3.58
CA SER A 77 -6.54 7.37 3.77
C SER A 77 -6.51 6.44 2.56
N ALA A 78 -5.64 5.43 2.61
CA ALA A 78 -5.48 4.41 1.60
C ALA A 78 -6.72 3.50 1.47
N ASP A 79 -6.79 2.73 0.37
CA ASP A 79 -7.82 1.71 0.15
C ASP A 79 -7.80 0.64 1.24
N PRO A 80 -8.96 0.29 1.85
CA PRO A 80 -9.03 -0.71 2.92
C PRO A 80 -8.51 -2.11 2.54
N GLY A 81 -8.70 -2.54 1.28
CA GLY A 81 -8.16 -3.81 0.79
C GLY A 81 -6.64 -3.80 0.78
N THR A 82 -6.05 -2.74 0.28
CA THR A 82 -4.60 -2.52 0.29
C THR A 82 -4.03 -2.47 1.70
N VAL A 83 -4.75 -1.85 2.65
CA VAL A 83 -4.37 -1.82 4.07
C VAL A 83 -4.38 -3.22 4.68
N TYR A 84 -5.42 -4.03 4.39
CA TYR A 84 -5.47 -5.43 4.81
C TYR A 84 -4.27 -6.23 4.29
N GLU A 85 -3.96 -6.12 2.99
CA GLU A 85 -2.86 -6.83 2.34
C GLU A 85 -1.50 -6.45 2.94
N LEU A 86 -1.28 -5.17 3.24
CA LEU A 86 -0.08 -4.69 3.92
C LEU A 86 0.03 -5.29 5.33
N GLY A 87 -1.06 -5.24 6.10
CA GLY A 87 -1.12 -5.82 7.45
C GLY A 87 -0.89 -7.33 7.45
N PHE A 88 -1.49 -8.04 6.49
CA PHE A 88 -1.32 -9.47 6.31
C PHE A 88 0.14 -9.85 6.04
N MET A 89 0.79 -9.20 5.08
CA MET A 89 2.20 -9.45 4.75
C MET A 89 3.12 -9.08 5.91
N ARG A 90 2.84 -7.99 6.64
CA ARG A 90 3.56 -7.62 7.85
C ARG A 90 3.41 -8.70 8.93
N GLY A 91 2.20 -9.25 9.11
CA GLY A 91 1.92 -10.36 10.05
C GLY A 91 2.67 -11.65 9.69
N LEU A 92 2.93 -11.89 8.41
CA LEU A 92 3.79 -12.99 7.93
C LEU A 92 5.29 -12.73 8.13
N GLY A 93 5.69 -11.60 8.73
CA GLY A 93 7.09 -11.23 8.91
C GLY A 93 7.79 -10.80 7.60
N ARG A 94 7.03 -10.51 6.54
CA ARG A 94 7.60 -10.08 5.27
C ARG A 94 7.91 -8.59 5.27
N PRO A 95 8.97 -8.12 4.58
CA PRO A 95 9.19 -6.71 4.33
C PRO A 95 8.02 -6.10 3.56
N VAL A 96 7.53 -4.93 4.01
CA VAL A 96 6.47 -4.18 3.34
C VAL A 96 6.92 -2.76 3.08
N PHE A 97 6.57 -2.23 1.92
CA PHE A 97 6.91 -0.90 1.44
C PHE A 97 5.63 -0.18 1.04
N GLY A 98 5.61 1.14 1.19
CA GLY A 98 4.47 1.96 0.79
C GLY A 98 4.89 3.14 -0.06
N TYR A 99 3.99 3.59 -0.93
CA TYR A 99 4.14 4.86 -1.60
C TYR A 99 2.80 5.58 -1.73
N SER A 100 2.89 6.91 -1.84
CA SER A 100 1.72 7.76 -2.12
C SER A 100 2.09 8.83 -3.14
N ASN A 101 1.20 9.05 -4.10
CA ASN A 101 1.28 10.15 -5.07
C ASN A 101 0.64 11.44 -4.56
N VAL A 102 0.36 11.49 -3.24
CA VAL A 102 -0.09 12.69 -2.51
C VAL A 102 0.88 12.94 -1.37
N ALA A 103 1.60 14.05 -1.41
CA ALA A 103 2.61 14.39 -0.41
C ALA A 103 2.00 14.98 0.89
N ALA A 104 0.76 15.47 0.84
CA ALA A 104 0.07 16.03 2.01
C ALA A 104 -0.05 15.00 3.13
N ARG A 105 0.15 15.43 4.37
CA ARG A 105 0.09 14.57 5.55
C ARG A 105 -1.32 14.10 5.87
N PHE A 106 -1.45 12.96 6.53
CA PHE A 106 -2.71 12.33 6.86
C PHE A 106 -3.63 13.25 7.68
N GLY A 107 -3.13 13.85 8.75
CA GLY A 107 -3.90 14.80 9.56
C GLY A 107 -4.42 15.96 8.73
N SER A 108 -3.58 16.55 7.86
CA SER A 108 -3.97 17.65 6.98
C SER A 108 -5.07 17.23 5.98
N ARG A 109 -4.98 16.01 5.41
CA ARG A 109 -6.01 15.49 4.49
C ARG A 109 -7.32 15.24 5.22
N THR A 110 -7.25 14.66 6.42
CA THR A 110 -8.43 14.41 7.27
C THR A 110 -9.13 15.71 7.63
N LEU A 111 -8.38 16.73 8.04
CA LEU A 111 -8.92 18.05 8.33
C LEU A 111 -9.54 18.73 7.11
N ALA A 112 -8.94 18.56 5.93
CA ALA A 112 -9.51 19.07 4.69
C ALA A 112 -10.85 18.41 4.33
N GLU A 113 -10.97 17.10 4.57
CA GLU A 113 -12.21 16.34 4.35
C GLU A 113 -13.30 16.74 5.35
N LEU A 114 -12.96 16.88 6.63
CA LEU A 114 -13.88 17.32 7.69
C LEU A 114 -14.30 18.79 7.53
N GLY A 115 -13.45 19.63 6.97
CA GLY A 115 -13.71 21.02 6.74
C GLY A 115 -14.13 21.76 8.03
N ARG A 116 -15.34 22.40 8.03
CA ARG A 116 -15.87 23.14 9.17
C ARG A 116 -16.37 22.26 10.32
N SER A 117 -16.40 20.94 10.13
CA SER A 117 -16.81 19.97 11.15
C SER A 117 -15.67 19.57 12.09
N ALA A 118 -14.48 20.17 11.94
CA ALA A 118 -13.34 19.97 12.83
C ALA A 118 -12.95 21.29 13.50
N TRP A 119 -12.55 21.22 14.78
CA TRP A 119 -12.04 22.35 15.54
C TRP A 119 -10.85 21.94 16.40
N ARG A 120 -10.10 22.94 16.85
CA ARG A 120 -8.98 22.75 17.75
C ARG A 120 -9.43 22.88 19.21
N ARG A 121 -9.16 21.87 20.02
CA ARG A 121 -9.44 21.87 21.45
C ARG A 121 -8.48 22.78 22.22
N ALA A 122 -8.80 23.06 23.47
CA ALA A 122 -7.94 23.88 24.34
C ALA A 122 -6.56 23.24 24.61
N ASP A 123 -6.47 21.91 24.57
CA ASP A 123 -5.21 21.16 24.70
C ASP A 123 -4.39 21.11 23.39
N GLY A 124 -4.89 21.73 22.32
CA GLY A 124 -4.24 21.80 21.02
C GLY A 124 -4.54 20.62 20.09
N ALA A 125 -5.24 19.58 20.53
CA ALA A 125 -5.68 18.47 19.68
C ALA A 125 -6.83 18.88 18.76
N TRP A 126 -6.95 18.21 17.63
CA TRP A 126 -8.09 18.35 16.71
C TRP A 126 -9.19 17.36 17.07
N GLU A 127 -10.44 17.77 16.93
CA GLU A 127 -11.65 16.99 17.21
C GLU A 127 -12.71 17.29 16.15
N ASP A 128 -13.49 16.29 15.76
CA ASP A 128 -14.61 16.45 14.83
C ASP A 128 -15.96 16.66 15.54
N SER A 129 -17.03 16.87 14.77
CA SER A 129 -18.39 17.09 15.29
C SER A 129 -19.00 15.92 16.05
N ALA A 130 -18.42 14.73 15.96
CA ALA A 130 -18.82 13.55 16.71
C ALA A 130 -18.02 13.38 18.02
N GLY A 131 -17.10 14.29 18.34
CA GLY A 131 -16.23 14.21 19.52
C GLY A 131 -15.05 13.25 19.32
N MET A 132 -14.71 12.90 18.07
CA MET A 132 -13.60 12.01 17.77
C MET A 132 -12.32 12.81 17.51
N ALA A 133 -11.24 12.43 18.17
CA ALA A 133 -9.93 13.05 17.93
C ALA A 133 -9.42 12.76 16.52
N VAL A 134 -8.83 13.76 15.88
CA VAL A 134 -8.16 13.60 14.58
C VAL A 134 -6.69 13.25 14.82
N GLU A 135 -6.25 12.17 14.21
CA GLU A 135 -4.85 11.75 14.24
C GLU A 135 -3.96 12.74 13.46
N ASP A 136 -2.99 13.35 14.13
CA ASP A 136 -2.08 14.32 13.52
C ASP A 136 -0.64 14.16 14.08
N PHE A 137 0.03 13.09 13.64
CA PHE A 137 1.42 12.76 13.98
C PHE A 137 2.43 13.16 12.90
N ASP A 138 2.04 14.02 11.96
CA ASP A 138 2.86 14.38 10.80
C ASP A 138 3.30 13.16 9.95
N LEU A 139 2.46 12.12 9.89
CA LEU A 139 2.70 10.91 9.12
C LEU A 139 2.06 10.98 7.73
N HIS A 140 2.46 10.06 6.85
CA HIS A 140 1.95 10.00 5.48
C HIS A 140 0.55 9.39 5.40
N ASP A 141 0.24 8.46 6.30
CA ASP A 141 -1.09 7.89 6.50
C ASP A 141 -1.27 7.55 7.98
N ASN A 142 -2.31 6.81 8.36
CA ASN A 142 -2.54 6.34 9.71
C ASN A 142 -1.26 5.73 10.31
N LEU A 143 -1.04 5.98 11.60
CA LEU A 143 0.18 5.56 12.32
C LEU A 143 0.51 4.07 12.19
N MET A 144 -0.51 3.21 12.03
CA MET A 144 -0.29 1.77 11.87
C MET A 144 0.35 1.42 10.52
N LEU A 145 0.11 2.22 9.46
CA LEU A 145 0.70 2.01 8.14
C LEU A 145 2.15 2.46 8.11
N ASP A 146 2.44 3.72 8.49
CA ASP A 146 3.81 4.23 8.60
C ASP A 146 4.65 3.40 9.58
N GLY A 147 4.10 3.11 10.77
CA GLY A 147 4.76 2.31 11.79
C GLY A 147 5.03 0.87 11.33
N GLY A 148 4.04 0.22 10.72
CA GLY A 148 4.16 -1.14 10.19
C GLY A 148 5.21 -1.28 9.11
N ILE A 149 5.27 -0.33 8.16
CA ILE A 149 6.29 -0.27 7.11
C ILE A 149 7.69 -0.13 7.72
N ARG A 150 7.88 0.83 8.62
CA ARG A 150 9.19 1.07 9.27
C ARG A 150 9.64 -0.13 10.10
N ALA A 151 8.73 -0.71 10.89
CA ALA A 151 9.02 -1.89 11.70
C ALA A 151 9.36 -3.13 10.87
N ALA A 152 8.90 -3.21 9.62
CA ALA A 152 9.27 -4.26 8.66
C ALA A 152 10.60 -3.98 7.92
N GLY A 153 11.26 -2.86 8.21
CA GLY A 153 12.48 -2.41 7.52
C GLY A 153 12.23 -1.91 6.10
N GLY A 154 11.00 -1.48 5.81
CA GLY A 154 10.61 -0.84 4.55
C GLY A 154 10.72 0.68 4.57
N VAL A 155 10.31 1.29 3.48
CA VAL A 155 10.21 2.75 3.31
C VAL A 155 8.81 3.14 2.86
N PHE A 156 8.40 4.36 3.23
CA PHE A 156 7.22 5.01 2.69
C PHE A 156 7.68 6.20 1.83
N GLU A 157 7.49 6.09 0.52
CA GLU A 157 7.89 7.10 -0.47
C GLU A 157 6.71 7.97 -0.87
N THR A 158 6.92 9.28 -1.04
CA THR A 158 5.84 10.17 -1.49
C THR A 158 6.27 11.01 -2.68
N ALA A 159 5.29 11.37 -3.50
CA ALA A 159 5.43 12.34 -4.57
C ALA A 159 4.24 13.31 -4.56
N ALA A 160 4.49 14.57 -4.92
CA ALA A 160 3.44 15.55 -5.14
C ALA A 160 3.04 15.48 -6.62
N VAL A 161 2.07 14.64 -6.95
CA VAL A 161 1.62 14.39 -8.31
C VAL A 161 0.32 15.15 -8.59
N PRO A 162 0.17 15.82 -9.74
CA PRO A 162 -1.10 16.42 -10.15
C PRO A 162 -2.22 15.38 -10.17
N GLU A 163 -3.45 15.79 -9.83
CA GLU A 163 -4.59 14.89 -9.70
C GLU A 163 -4.84 14.03 -10.95
N ALA A 164 -4.71 14.62 -12.15
CA ALA A 164 -4.90 13.93 -13.42
C ALA A 164 -3.88 12.80 -13.66
N ALA A 165 -2.71 12.84 -13.02
CA ALA A 165 -1.65 11.82 -13.15
C ALA A 165 -1.53 10.93 -11.90
N ARG A 166 -2.36 11.15 -10.87
CA ARG A 166 -2.24 10.54 -9.54
C ARG A 166 -2.11 9.01 -9.58
N TRP A 167 -2.82 8.34 -10.46
CA TRP A 167 -2.85 6.88 -10.55
C TRP A 167 -1.83 6.28 -11.53
N HIS A 168 -1.17 7.13 -12.34
CA HIS A 168 -0.27 6.71 -13.42
C HIS A 168 1.19 7.10 -13.19
N ASP A 169 1.47 8.05 -12.30
CA ASP A 169 2.85 8.39 -11.95
C ASP A 169 3.50 7.28 -11.13
N LEU A 170 4.64 6.81 -11.58
CA LEU A 170 5.38 5.70 -10.97
C LEU A 170 6.69 6.12 -10.32
N ALA A 171 6.97 7.41 -10.13
CA ALA A 171 8.23 7.87 -9.57
C ALA A 171 8.43 7.39 -8.12
N ALA A 172 7.41 7.56 -7.25
CA ALA A 172 7.46 7.06 -5.88
C ALA A 172 7.48 5.52 -5.82
N PHE A 173 6.68 4.86 -6.65
CA PHE A 173 6.71 3.40 -6.81
C PHE A 173 8.09 2.88 -7.18
N ALA A 174 8.76 3.48 -8.17
CA ALA A 174 10.10 3.08 -8.61
C ALA A 174 11.13 3.18 -7.48
N ARG A 175 11.03 4.20 -6.61
CA ARG A 175 11.90 4.31 -5.43
C ARG A 175 11.66 3.18 -4.43
N CYS A 176 10.38 2.81 -4.20
CA CYS A 176 10.04 1.63 -3.38
C CYS A 176 10.60 0.34 -3.97
N VAL A 177 10.48 0.13 -5.29
CA VAL A 177 11.04 -1.05 -5.98
C VAL A 177 12.56 -1.13 -5.78
N ALA A 178 13.27 -0.01 -5.95
CA ALA A 178 14.71 0.05 -5.71
C ALA A 178 15.08 -0.27 -4.25
N ALA A 179 14.31 0.24 -3.28
CA ALA A 179 14.50 -0.04 -1.86
C ALA A 179 14.23 -1.52 -1.53
N ALA A 180 13.14 -2.08 -2.05
CA ALA A 180 12.80 -3.49 -1.90
C ALA A 180 13.89 -4.41 -2.47
N ALA A 181 14.39 -4.11 -3.67
CA ALA A 181 15.46 -4.88 -4.29
C ALA A 181 16.76 -4.85 -3.46
N ARG A 182 17.12 -3.70 -2.89
CA ARG A 182 18.28 -3.62 -1.96
C ARG A 182 18.06 -4.44 -0.69
N ARG A 183 16.89 -4.31 -0.08
CA ARG A 183 16.55 -5.01 1.18
C ARG A 183 16.58 -6.52 1.01
N LEU A 184 16.00 -7.03 -0.09
CA LEU A 184 15.91 -8.46 -0.35
C LEU A 184 17.25 -9.10 -0.74
N ARG A 185 18.13 -8.36 -1.41
CA ARG A 185 19.50 -8.84 -1.69
C ARG A 185 20.33 -8.97 -0.42
N ASN A 186 20.10 -8.11 0.57
CA ASN A 186 20.87 -8.07 1.83
C ASN A 186 20.26 -8.97 2.92
N GLN A 187 19.16 -9.67 2.67
CA GLN A 187 18.67 -10.69 3.59
C GLN A 187 19.60 -11.91 3.50
N PRO A 188 20.17 -12.38 4.64
CA PRO A 188 20.83 -13.67 4.63
C PRO A 188 19.84 -14.72 4.16
N ALA A 189 20.28 -15.65 3.32
CA ALA A 189 19.46 -16.79 2.92
C ALA A 189 18.93 -17.43 4.22
N SER A 190 17.61 -17.37 4.44
CA SER A 190 17.00 -18.01 5.59
C SER A 190 17.36 -19.48 5.53
N ALA A 191 18.08 -19.96 6.54
CA ALA A 191 18.27 -21.37 6.74
C ALA A 191 16.85 -21.99 6.74
N SER A 192 16.61 -22.86 5.77
CA SER A 192 15.39 -23.67 5.69
C SER A 192 15.34 -24.48 6.98
N SER A 193 14.55 -24.02 7.96
CA SER A 193 14.21 -24.87 9.10
C SER A 193 13.23 -25.92 8.59
N ALA A 194 13.73 -27.13 8.52
CA ALA A 194 13.00 -28.35 8.30
C ALA A 194 11.91 -28.54 9.35
#